data_c7a9287a69260e81e6eae55692d158e0
#
_entry.id   c7a9287a69260e81e6eae55692d158e0
#
_cell.length_a   1.000
_cell.length_b   1.000
_cell.length_c   1.000
_cell.angle_alpha   90.00
_cell.angle_beta   90.00
_cell.angle_gamma   90.00
#
_symmetry.space_group_name_H-M   'P 1'
#
loop_
_entity.id
_entity.type
_entity.pdbx_description
1 polymer ?
#
loop_
_entity_poly.entity_id
_entity_poly.type
_entity_poly.pdbx_seq_one_letter_code
_entity_poly.pdbx_strand_id
1 'polypeptide(L)'
;MRLPRLSLTVRWVALLAASFAFALPPGVGEEDFIQLTAPQAKEVLGDFRASRLNGDLCFKFEVTHKPRRGDSAPPVPGVVWAGWSSEGPRVRVELRPKDGTPALAFIATKSAQGSRLWLRRGGRTVENPRTDEPLAPGLLLQPSDLALPYTHWEDTRYVKTERSRGRPVHFFLANHPSQGEPAKVTFALDRTYGALVQATSLDAAGVARRTLQVEEFSQVDEQWILGACSVRDEASRDVDLLRVTAAAVRRRFDAATFDPATLDRPASLPADLKPL
;
A
#
# COMPACT_ATOMS: atom_id res chain seq x y z
N MET A 1 40.24 -30.86 17.52
CA MET A 1 38.94 -30.74 18.18
C MET A 1 38.16 -29.63 17.46
N ARG A 2 37.26 -30.01 16.53
CA ARG A 2 36.51 -29.09 15.67
C ARG A 2 35.11 -28.92 16.26
N LEU A 3 34.76 -27.71 16.64
CA LEU A 3 33.40 -27.36 17.08
C LEU A 3 32.46 -27.32 15.86
N PRO A 4 31.23 -27.86 15.99
CA PRO A 4 30.26 -27.82 14.90
C PRO A 4 29.68 -26.41 14.73
N ARG A 5 29.67 -25.93 13.53
CA ARG A 5 28.91 -24.74 13.12
C ARG A 5 27.40 -25.05 13.15
N LEU A 6 26.73 -24.55 14.14
CA LEU A 6 25.26 -24.48 14.16
C LEU A 6 24.84 -23.46 13.07
N SER A 7 24.33 -24.01 11.99
CA SER A 7 23.60 -23.21 10.98
C SER A 7 22.26 -22.79 11.54
N LEU A 8 22.16 -21.56 12.04
CA LEU A 8 20.90 -20.93 12.38
C LEU A 8 20.22 -20.46 11.08
N THR A 9 19.48 -21.35 10.42
CA THR A 9 18.48 -21.00 9.43
C THR A 9 17.15 -20.72 10.14
N VAL A 10 17.07 -19.61 10.85
CA VAL A 10 15.80 -18.98 11.23
C VAL A 10 15.72 -17.70 10.43
N ARG A 11 15.19 -17.77 9.24
CA ARG A 11 14.82 -16.62 8.38
C ARG A 11 13.31 -16.53 8.34
N TRP A 12 12.76 -15.73 9.26
CA TRP A 12 12.17 -14.43 9.11
C TRP A 12 10.87 -14.44 8.33
N VAL A 13 9.83 -14.91 9.00
CA VAL A 13 8.54 -14.22 8.95
C VAL A 13 8.51 -13.33 10.18
N ALA A 14 9.13 -12.18 10.11
CA ALA A 14 9.09 -11.15 11.13
C ALA A 14 8.38 -9.92 10.57
N LEU A 15 7.07 -10.06 10.34
CA LEU A 15 6.17 -8.93 10.41
C LEU A 15 5.39 -9.05 11.72
N LEU A 16 5.94 -8.39 12.76
CA LEU A 16 5.19 -7.80 13.85
C LEU A 16 4.54 -8.76 14.87
N ALA A 17 5.34 -9.37 15.72
CA ALA A 17 4.95 -9.57 17.11
C ALA A 17 5.65 -8.51 17.96
N ALA A 18 5.05 -7.32 18.07
CA ALA A 18 5.38 -6.36 19.09
C ALA A 18 4.12 -6.11 19.89
N SER A 19 4.04 -6.74 21.05
CA SER A 19 3.09 -6.36 22.10
C SER A 19 3.30 -4.88 22.39
N PHE A 20 2.35 -4.03 22.02
CA PHE A 20 2.30 -2.65 22.47
C PHE A 20 1.87 -2.64 23.95
N ALA A 21 2.81 -2.85 24.85
CA ALA A 21 2.78 -2.10 26.07
C ALA A 21 3.02 -0.64 25.66
N PHE A 22 2.21 0.31 26.13
CA PHE A 22 2.49 1.73 26.09
C PHE A 22 3.70 2.03 26.99
N ALA A 23 4.88 1.57 26.59
CA ALA A 23 6.14 2.16 27.02
C ALA A 23 6.40 3.30 26.04
N LEU A 24 6.69 4.49 26.54
CA LEU A 24 7.31 5.54 25.79
C LEU A 24 8.37 4.90 24.87
N PRO A 25 8.37 5.20 23.56
CA PRO A 25 9.37 4.61 22.67
C PRO A 25 10.73 4.85 23.29
N PRO A 26 11.62 3.87 23.35
CA PRO A 26 12.99 4.05 23.81
C PRO A 26 13.53 5.27 23.07
N GLY A 27 14.15 6.19 23.79
CA GLY A 27 14.59 7.46 23.23
C GLY A 27 15.33 7.19 21.92
N VAL A 28 14.83 7.77 20.83
CA VAL A 28 15.39 7.57 19.49
C VAL A 28 16.79 8.15 19.53
N GLY A 29 17.82 7.30 19.51
CA GLY A 29 19.23 7.70 19.56
C GLY A 29 19.70 8.32 18.25
N GLU A 30 20.83 9.00 18.25
CA GLU A 30 21.46 9.52 17.03
C GLU A 30 21.76 8.40 16.02
N GLU A 31 22.03 7.19 16.47
CA GLU A 31 22.25 5.99 15.64
C GLU A 31 21.05 5.64 14.77
N ASP A 32 19.85 6.05 15.15
CA ASP A 32 18.63 5.79 14.39
C ASP A 32 18.53 6.61 13.10
N PHE A 33 19.35 7.66 12.95
CA PHE A 33 19.35 8.55 11.78
C PHE A 33 20.58 8.39 10.90
N ILE A 34 21.36 7.31 11.08
CA ILE A 34 22.51 7.02 10.21
C ILE A 34 22.01 6.89 8.77
N GLN A 35 22.68 7.62 7.88
CA GLN A 35 22.38 7.59 6.46
C GLN A 35 22.86 6.25 5.86
N LEU A 36 22.05 5.69 4.97
CA LEU A 36 22.41 4.45 4.30
C LEU A 36 23.47 4.70 3.22
N THR A 37 24.40 3.79 3.10
CA THR A 37 25.25 3.67 1.92
C THR A 37 24.43 3.15 0.73
N ALA A 38 24.91 3.33 -0.49
CA ALA A 38 24.18 2.84 -1.68
C ALA A 38 23.92 1.32 -1.67
N PRO A 39 24.82 0.43 -1.24
CA PRO A 39 24.53 -0.98 -1.07
C PRO A 39 23.41 -1.26 -0.03
N GLN A 40 23.48 -0.62 1.14
CA GLN A 40 22.47 -0.77 2.19
C GLN A 40 21.08 -0.29 1.73
N ALA A 41 21.02 0.84 1.03
CA ALA A 41 19.78 1.36 0.48
C ALA A 41 19.15 0.39 -0.55
N LYS A 42 20.00 -0.23 -1.38
CA LYS A 42 19.56 -1.25 -2.33
C LYS A 42 19.03 -2.50 -1.63
N GLU A 43 19.68 -2.92 -0.54
CA GLU A 43 19.23 -4.05 0.29
C GLU A 43 17.88 -3.76 0.93
N VAL A 44 17.73 -2.62 1.63
CA VAL A 44 16.45 -2.20 2.26
C VAL A 44 15.32 -2.16 1.24
N LEU A 45 15.54 -1.55 0.06
CA LEU A 45 14.52 -1.50 -0.99
C LEU A 45 14.23 -2.88 -1.57
N GLY A 46 15.25 -3.73 -1.72
CA GLY A 46 15.11 -5.11 -2.17
C GLY A 46 14.29 -5.95 -1.21
N ASP A 47 14.58 -5.88 0.08
CA ASP A 47 13.85 -6.58 1.14
C ASP A 47 12.39 -6.14 1.21
N PHE A 48 12.12 -4.83 1.12
CA PHE A 48 10.77 -4.30 1.04
C PHE A 48 10.01 -4.88 -0.17
N ARG A 49 10.62 -4.87 -1.36
CA ARG A 49 10.01 -5.40 -2.60
C ARG A 49 9.81 -6.92 -2.58
N ALA A 50 10.65 -7.65 -1.85
CA ALA A 50 10.57 -9.10 -1.68
C ALA A 50 9.64 -9.51 -0.53
N SER A 51 9.26 -8.57 0.33
CA SER A 51 8.41 -8.82 1.49
C SER A 51 7.04 -9.33 1.06
N ARG A 52 6.59 -10.42 1.65
CA ARG A 52 5.31 -11.07 1.35
C ARG A 52 4.54 -11.33 2.63
N LEU A 53 3.25 -11.15 2.54
CA LEU A 53 2.34 -11.66 3.57
C LEU A 53 2.29 -13.20 3.51
N ASN A 54 1.99 -13.81 4.63
CA ASN A 54 1.77 -15.26 4.68
C ASN A 54 0.39 -15.58 4.10
N GLY A 55 0.35 -15.96 2.82
CA GLY A 55 -0.87 -16.18 2.04
C GLY A 55 -1.48 -14.88 1.48
N ASP A 56 -2.65 -15.04 0.89
CA ASP A 56 -3.44 -13.93 0.36
C ASP A 56 -4.23 -13.26 1.49
N LEU A 57 -4.67 -12.03 1.23
CA LEU A 57 -5.41 -11.21 2.19
C LEU A 57 -6.65 -10.61 1.50
N CYS A 58 -7.75 -10.52 2.24
CA CYS A 58 -8.92 -9.73 1.86
C CYS A 58 -9.28 -8.78 2.99
N PHE A 59 -9.61 -7.53 2.67
CA PHE A 59 -10.19 -6.62 3.66
C PHE A 59 -11.29 -5.76 3.08
N LYS A 60 -12.28 -5.48 3.92
CA LYS A 60 -13.30 -4.45 3.67
C LYS A 60 -12.80 -3.13 4.19
N PHE A 61 -13.13 -2.05 3.51
CA PHE A 61 -12.78 -0.70 3.93
C PHE A 61 -13.91 0.27 3.65
N GLU A 62 -13.82 1.43 4.25
CA GLU A 62 -14.64 2.60 3.95
C GLU A 62 -13.72 3.79 3.70
N VAL A 63 -14.06 4.61 2.68
CA VAL A 63 -13.37 5.87 2.41
C VAL A 63 -14.32 7.02 2.73
N THR A 64 -13.89 7.91 3.62
CA THR A 64 -14.60 9.14 3.96
C THR A 64 -13.83 10.33 3.41
N HIS A 65 -14.47 11.11 2.53
CA HIS A 65 -13.93 12.39 2.11
C HIS A 65 -14.20 13.46 3.18
N LYS A 66 -13.14 14.14 3.58
CA LYS A 66 -13.15 15.22 4.57
C LYS A 66 -12.64 16.50 3.90
N PRO A 67 -13.51 17.38 3.41
CA PRO A 67 -13.09 18.64 2.86
C PRO A 67 -12.49 19.51 3.99
N ARG A 68 -11.58 20.39 3.63
CA ARG A 68 -11.02 21.36 4.60
C ARG A 68 -12.09 22.24 5.22
N ARG A 69 -13.18 22.49 4.49
CA ARG A 69 -14.35 23.28 4.94
C ARG A 69 -15.62 22.56 4.53
N GLY A 70 -16.60 22.52 5.44
CA GLY A 70 -17.87 21.84 5.22
C GLY A 70 -17.92 20.46 5.87
N ASP A 71 -18.99 19.74 5.59
CA ASP A 71 -19.26 18.44 6.18
C ASP A 71 -18.59 17.32 5.39
N SER A 72 -18.25 16.25 6.08
CA SER A 72 -17.73 15.03 5.45
C SER A 72 -18.81 14.37 4.60
N ALA A 73 -18.42 13.84 3.43
CA ALA A 73 -19.30 13.03 2.62
C ALA A 73 -19.61 11.67 3.30
N PRO A 74 -20.73 11.03 2.96
CA PRO A 74 -21.00 9.66 3.37
C PRO A 74 -19.86 8.73 2.97
N PRO A 75 -19.50 7.73 3.79
CA PRO A 75 -18.42 6.81 3.47
C PRO A 75 -18.76 5.95 2.23
N VAL A 76 -17.74 5.75 1.40
CA VAL A 76 -17.80 4.88 0.21
C VAL A 76 -17.19 3.53 0.59
N PRO A 77 -17.97 2.44 0.63
CA PRO A 77 -17.47 1.13 0.97
C PRO A 77 -16.74 0.47 -0.19
N GLY A 78 -15.75 -0.34 0.16
CA GLY A 78 -14.98 -1.12 -0.82
C GLY A 78 -14.37 -2.38 -0.23
N VAL A 79 -13.76 -3.16 -1.11
CA VAL A 79 -13.06 -4.41 -0.75
C VAL A 79 -11.76 -4.51 -1.53
N VAL A 80 -10.73 -5.00 -0.87
CA VAL A 80 -9.44 -5.35 -1.47
C VAL A 80 -9.20 -6.85 -1.32
N TRP A 81 -8.75 -7.48 -2.38
CA TRP A 81 -8.07 -8.78 -2.38
C TRP A 81 -6.63 -8.54 -2.80
N ALA A 82 -5.71 -9.00 -2.02
CA ALA A 82 -4.29 -8.91 -2.34
C ALA A 82 -3.62 -10.26 -2.17
N GLY A 83 -2.67 -10.54 -3.03
CA GLY A 83 -1.96 -11.80 -3.01
C GLY A 83 -0.70 -11.76 -3.84
N TRP A 84 -0.06 -12.91 -3.98
CA TRP A 84 1.17 -13.07 -4.71
C TRP A 84 1.07 -14.25 -5.68
N SER A 85 1.44 -14.01 -6.93
CA SER A 85 1.62 -15.07 -7.94
C SER A 85 3.10 -15.42 -8.10
N SER A 86 3.40 -16.39 -8.95
CA SER A 86 4.78 -16.66 -9.38
C SER A 86 5.44 -15.47 -10.07
N GLU A 87 4.65 -14.61 -10.70
CA GLU A 87 5.13 -13.43 -11.42
C GLU A 87 5.33 -12.21 -10.50
N GLY A 88 4.59 -12.12 -9.39
CA GLY A 88 4.69 -11.00 -8.46
C GLY A 88 3.40 -10.68 -7.72
N PRO A 89 3.34 -9.52 -7.05
CA PRO A 89 2.16 -9.07 -6.33
C PRO A 89 1.00 -8.78 -7.27
N ARG A 90 -0.20 -9.04 -6.78
CA ARG A 90 -1.47 -8.77 -7.45
C ARG A 90 -2.48 -8.22 -6.46
N VAL A 91 -3.31 -7.30 -6.90
CA VAL A 91 -4.38 -6.71 -6.11
C VAL A 91 -5.64 -6.57 -6.97
N ARG A 92 -6.78 -6.87 -6.38
CA ARG A 92 -8.11 -6.53 -6.90
C ARG A 92 -8.78 -5.60 -5.91
N VAL A 93 -9.38 -4.53 -6.40
CA VAL A 93 -10.13 -3.55 -5.60
C VAL A 93 -11.50 -3.37 -6.21
N GLU A 94 -12.52 -3.32 -5.39
CA GLU A 94 -13.89 -3.01 -5.78
C GLU A 94 -14.47 -1.96 -4.85
N LEU A 95 -15.01 -0.88 -5.40
CA LEU A 95 -15.93 -0.01 -4.68
C LEU A 95 -17.33 -0.59 -4.79
N ARG A 96 -17.93 -0.91 -3.66
CA ARG A 96 -19.24 -1.57 -3.57
C ARG A 96 -20.24 -0.65 -2.90
N PRO A 97 -21.07 0.07 -3.66
CA PRO A 97 -22.21 0.76 -3.10
C PRO A 97 -23.18 -0.24 -2.43
N LYS A 98 -24.16 0.28 -1.70
CA LYS A 98 -25.06 -0.55 -0.88
C LYS A 98 -25.87 -1.60 -1.64
N ASP A 99 -26.08 -1.39 -2.95
CA ASP A 99 -26.72 -2.37 -3.85
C ASP A 99 -25.83 -3.58 -4.19
N GLY A 100 -24.57 -3.56 -3.80
CA GLY A 100 -23.62 -4.66 -3.97
C GLY A 100 -22.98 -4.78 -5.36
N THR A 101 -23.46 -4.06 -6.37
CA THR A 101 -22.84 -4.03 -7.70
C THR A 101 -21.60 -3.12 -7.68
N PRO A 102 -20.41 -3.58 -8.15
CA PRO A 102 -19.25 -2.73 -8.16
C PRO A 102 -19.43 -1.51 -9.07
N ALA A 103 -19.40 -0.32 -8.49
CA ALA A 103 -19.44 0.94 -9.24
C ALA A 103 -18.13 1.16 -10.00
N LEU A 104 -17.03 0.66 -9.42
CA LEU A 104 -15.69 0.62 -9.97
C LEU A 104 -15.00 -0.63 -9.47
N ALA A 105 -14.27 -1.31 -10.36
CA ALA A 105 -13.37 -2.39 -9.99
C ALA A 105 -12.05 -2.27 -10.77
N PHE A 106 -10.94 -2.62 -10.14
CA PHE A 106 -9.68 -2.75 -10.86
C PHE A 106 -8.85 -3.94 -10.38
N ILE A 107 -7.99 -4.42 -11.25
CA ILE A 107 -6.93 -5.38 -10.95
C ILE A 107 -5.61 -4.74 -11.34
N ALA A 108 -4.64 -4.80 -10.44
CA ALA A 108 -3.26 -4.47 -10.75
C ALA A 108 -2.37 -5.67 -10.48
N THR A 109 -1.42 -5.90 -11.38
CA THR A 109 -0.40 -6.94 -11.27
C THR A 109 0.98 -6.35 -11.50
N LYS A 110 1.97 -6.95 -10.88
CA LYS A 110 3.37 -6.65 -11.13
C LYS A 110 4.07 -7.93 -11.53
N SER A 111 4.84 -7.86 -12.61
CA SER A 111 5.70 -8.95 -13.08
C SER A 111 7.08 -8.40 -13.47
N ALA A 112 7.97 -9.29 -13.90
CA ALA A 112 9.28 -8.89 -14.46
C ALA A 112 9.14 -8.00 -15.72
N GLN A 113 8.02 -8.13 -16.45
CA GLN A 113 7.72 -7.34 -17.66
C GLN A 113 7.12 -5.96 -17.34
N GLY A 114 6.85 -5.65 -16.07
CA GLY A 114 6.28 -4.38 -15.66
C GLY A 114 5.00 -4.50 -14.85
N SER A 115 4.37 -3.38 -14.63
CA SER A 115 3.06 -3.30 -13.95
C SER A 115 1.96 -3.20 -14.99
N ARG A 116 0.83 -3.88 -14.76
CA ARG A 116 -0.38 -3.77 -15.56
C ARG A 116 -1.55 -3.42 -14.66
N LEU A 117 -2.45 -2.60 -15.16
CA LEU A 117 -3.69 -2.23 -14.49
C LEU A 117 -4.87 -2.40 -15.46
N TRP A 118 -5.92 -3.07 -15.03
CA TRP A 118 -7.22 -3.13 -15.71
C TRP A 118 -8.26 -2.46 -14.82
N LEU A 119 -8.92 -1.45 -15.36
CA LEU A 119 -9.94 -0.68 -14.65
C LEU A 119 -11.28 -0.83 -15.35
N ARG A 120 -12.30 -1.24 -14.60
CA ARG A 120 -13.70 -1.24 -15.01
C ARG A 120 -14.43 -0.10 -14.36
N ARG A 121 -15.01 0.77 -15.19
CA ARG A 121 -15.86 1.89 -14.77
C ARG A 121 -16.99 2.06 -15.79
N GLY A 122 -18.24 2.27 -15.34
CA GLY A 122 -19.36 2.49 -16.23
C GLY A 122 -19.61 1.33 -17.22
N GLY A 123 -19.40 0.07 -16.80
CA GLY A 123 -19.60 -1.10 -17.66
C GLY A 123 -18.44 -1.42 -18.63
N ARG A 124 -17.43 -0.56 -18.73
CA ARG A 124 -16.30 -0.73 -19.66
C ARG A 124 -14.99 -1.04 -18.89
N THR A 125 -14.25 -2.04 -19.35
CA THR A 125 -12.89 -2.34 -18.87
C THR A 125 -11.86 -1.76 -19.81
N VAL A 126 -10.85 -1.07 -19.26
CA VAL A 126 -9.73 -0.49 -19.98
C VAL A 126 -8.43 -1.00 -19.35
N GLU A 127 -7.50 -1.45 -20.20
CA GLU A 127 -6.15 -1.84 -19.78
C GLU A 127 -5.25 -0.59 -19.74
N ASN A 128 -4.41 -0.51 -18.71
CA ASN A 128 -3.47 0.59 -18.46
C ASN A 128 -4.11 1.99 -18.61
N PRO A 129 -5.26 2.23 -17.91
CA PRO A 129 -5.88 3.55 -17.90
C PRO A 129 -4.98 4.56 -17.18
N ARG A 130 -5.35 5.82 -17.25
CA ARG A 130 -4.78 6.83 -16.37
C ARG A 130 -5.04 6.45 -14.91
N THR A 131 -3.98 6.49 -14.09
CA THR A 131 -4.03 6.09 -12.66
C THR A 131 -4.18 7.29 -11.72
N ASP A 132 -4.21 8.50 -12.27
CA ASP A 132 -4.36 9.79 -11.59
C ASP A 132 -5.83 10.23 -11.45
N GLU A 133 -6.78 9.46 -11.98
CA GLU A 133 -8.20 9.72 -11.78
C GLU A 133 -8.72 9.15 -10.46
N PRO A 134 -9.57 9.90 -9.71
CA PRO A 134 -10.18 9.39 -8.48
C PRO A 134 -10.97 8.10 -8.68
N LEU A 135 -11.00 7.25 -7.65
CA LEU A 135 -11.77 6.00 -7.63
C LEU A 135 -13.28 6.23 -7.76
N ALA A 136 -13.79 7.34 -7.19
CA ALA A 136 -15.17 7.77 -7.34
C ALA A 136 -15.26 9.30 -7.36
N PRO A 137 -16.34 9.87 -7.91
CA PRO A 137 -16.58 11.31 -7.83
C PRO A 137 -16.53 11.82 -6.39
N GLY A 138 -15.82 12.91 -6.16
CA GLY A 138 -15.65 13.52 -4.84
C GLY A 138 -14.62 12.85 -3.93
N LEU A 139 -13.92 11.80 -4.38
CA LEU A 139 -12.77 11.24 -3.69
C LEU A 139 -11.45 11.82 -4.22
N LEU A 140 -10.42 11.77 -3.38
CA LEU A 140 -9.02 12.02 -3.75
C LEU A 140 -8.29 10.71 -4.05
N LEU A 141 -8.74 9.60 -3.43
CA LEU A 141 -8.13 8.28 -3.54
C LEU A 141 -8.12 7.80 -4.99
N GLN A 142 -6.98 7.35 -5.46
CA GLN A 142 -6.73 6.90 -6.84
C GLN A 142 -6.31 5.42 -6.88
N PRO A 143 -6.41 4.73 -8.02
CA PRO A 143 -5.92 3.37 -8.18
C PRO A 143 -4.45 3.20 -7.76
N SER A 144 -3.59 4.19 -8.03
CA SER A 144 -2.17 4.19 -7.65
C SER A 144 -1.92 4.18 -6.15
N ASP A 145 -2.86 4.69 -5.34
CA ASP A 145 -2.73 4.70 -3.88
C ASP A 145 -2.92 3.30 -3.25
N LEU A 146 -3.63 2.42 -3.91
CA LEU A 146 -3.87 1.05 -3.46
C LEU A 146 -3.00 0.02 -4.18
N ALA A 147 -2.61 0.29 -5.43
CA ALA A 147 -1.71 -0.56 -6.21
C ALA A 147 -0.23 -0.29 -5.94
N LEU A 148 0.13 0.90 -5.44
CA LEU A 148 1.49 1.35 -5.09
C LEU A 148 2.55 1.10 -6.19
N PRO A 149 2.30 1.42 -7.47
CA PRO A 149 3.19 1.04 -8.58
C PRO A 149 4.59 1.65 -8.45
N TYR A 150 4.69 2.85 -7.88
CA TYR A 150 5.94 3.58 -7.68
C TYR A 150 6.96 2.85 -6.80
N THR A 151 6.52 1.97 -5.91
CA THR A 151 7.42 1.18 -5.07
C THR A 151 8.28 0.21 -5.88
N HIS A 152 7.89 -0.05 -7.13
CA HIS A 152 8.58 -0.96 -8.05
C HIS A 152 9.17 -0.26 -9.29
N TRP A 153 9.10 1.07 -9.40
CA TRP A 153 9.75 1.75 -10.51
C TRP A 153 11.28 1.55 -10.47
N GLU A 154 11.88 1.35 -11.63
CA GLU A 154 13.30 1.01 -11.73
C GLU A 154 14.19 2.16 -11.29
N ASP A 155 13.89 3.38 -11.75
CA ASP A 155 14.61 4.59 -11.36
C ASP A 155 14.17 5.03 -9.96
N THR A 156 14.60 4.25 -8.96
CA THR A 156 14.36 4.52 -7.55
C THR A 156 15.69 4.67 -6.82
N ARG A 157 15.87 5.78 -6.13
CA ARG A 157 17.08 6.06 -5.36
C ARG A 157 16.77 6.43 -3.92
N TYR A 158 17.67 6.07 -3.02
CA TYR A 158 17.66 6.54 -1.64
C TYR A 158 17.93 8.04 -1.58
N VAL A 159 17.24 8.74 -0.69
CA VAL A 159 17.38 10.20 -0.49
C VAL A 159 18.01 10.49 0.86
N LYS A 160 17.43 9.99 1.93
CA LYS A 160 17.86 10.26 3.31
C LYS A 160 17.17 9.34 4.31
N THR A 161 17.75 9.30 5.53
CA THR A 161 17.07 8.79 6.72
C THR A 161 16.74 9.98 7.61
N GLU A 162 15.49 10.08 8.03
CA GLU A 162 15.02 11.22 8.81
C GLU A 162 13.85 10.80 9.71
N ARG A 163 13.47 11.65 10.65
CA ARG A 163 12.31 11.44 11.52
C ARG A 163 11.01 11.75 10.78
N SER A 164 10.07 10.80 10.78
CA SER A 164 8.68 11.03 10.40
C SER A 164 7.76 10.56 11.53
N ARG A 165 6.92 11.45 12.07
CA ARG A 165 6.02 11.16 13.19
C ARG A 165 6.71 10.49 14.39
N GLY A 166 7.92 10.94 14.72
CA GLY A 166 8.69 10.42 15.86
C GLY A 166 9.50 9.16 15.59
N ARG A 167 9.40 8.55 14.38
CA ARG A 167 10.08 7.31 14.01
C ARG A 167 11.13 7.54 12.94
N PRO A 168 12.27 6.81 12.95
CA PRO A 168 13.23 6.85 11.88
C PRO A 168 12.68 6.15 10.64
N VAL A 169 12.75 6.82 9.49
CA VAL A 169 12.31 6.30 8.20
C VAL A 169 13.34 6.56 7.11
N HIS A 170 13.40 5.66 6.15
CA HIS A 170 14.24 5.78 4.97
C HIS A 170 13.41 6.33 3.80
N PHE A 171 13.77 7.51 3.29
CA PHE A 171 13.13 8.12 2.14
C PHE A 171 13.77 7.67 0.84
N PHE A 172 12.93 7.27 -0.11
CA PHE A 172 13.29 6.95 -1.47
C PHE A 172 12.55 7.87 -2.44
N LEU A 173 13.19 8.22 -3.55
CA LEU A 173 12.60 8.94 -4.67
C LEU A 173 12.54 8.01 -5.86
N ALA A 174 11.34 7.78 -6.39
CA ALA A 174 11.09 7.02 -7.60
C ALA A 174 10.64 7.96 -8.73
N ASN A 175 11.26 7.86 -9.90
CA ASN A 175 10.89 8.60 -11.10
C ASN A 175 9.96 7.75 -11.97
N HIS A 176 8.92 8.40 -12.56
CA HIS A 176 7.99 7.70 -13.42
C HIS A 176 8.67 7.19 -14.69
N PRO A 177 8.48 5.91 -15.09
CA PRO A 177 9.22 5.31 -16.20
C PRO A 177 8.91 5.92 -17.58
N SER A 178 7.75 6.58 -17.75
CA SER A 178 7.27 7.10 -19.04
C SER A 178 6.78 8.55 -18.98
N GLN A 179 7.36 9.38 -18.13
CA GLN A 179 6.98 10.80 -17.99
C GLN A 179 5.48 11.04 -17.75
N GLY A 180 4.82 10.09 -17.07
CA GLY A 180 3.41 10.20 -16.68
C GLY A 180 3.21 11.03 -15.41
N GLU A 181 1.95 11.16 -14.97
CA GLU A 181 1.61 11.74 -13.67
C GLU A 181 1.28 10.63 -12.65
N PRO A 182 1.80 10.72 -11.43
CA PRO A 182 2.78 11.73 -10.95
C PRO A 182 4.16 11.53 -11.61
N ALA A 183 4.88 12.62 -11.87
CA ALA A 183 6.21 12.55 -12.47
C ALA A 183 7.23 11.85 -11.57
N LYS A 184 7.07 12.05 -10.26
CA LYS A 184 7.93 11.47 -9.22
C LYS A 184 7.10 11.14 -7.98
N VAL A 185 7.57 10.16 -7.22
CA VAL A 185 7.01 9.84 -5.90
C VAL A 185 8.14 9.70 -4.89
N THR A 186 8.07 10.48 -3.81
CA THR A 186 8.91 10.23 -2.64
C THR A 186 8.14 9.32 -1.69
N PHE A 187 8.73 8.19 -1.28
CA PHE A 187 8.10 7.32 -0.31
C PHE A 187 9.04 6.98 0.85
N ALA A 188 8.46 6.71 2.01
CA ALA A 188 9.16 6.44 3.25
C ALA A 188 8.89 5.03 3.75
N LEU A 189 9.96 4.30 4.06
CA LEU A 189 9.91 3.00 4.71
C LEU A 189 10.35 3.15 6.17
N ASP A 190 9.54 2.62 7.10
CA ASP A 190 9.91 2.55 8.50
C ASP A 190 11.19 1.71 8.67
N ARG A 191 12.18 2.25 9.37
CA ARG A 191 13.49 1.59 9.54
C ARG A 191 13.37 0.25 10.28
N THR A 192 12.50 0.17 11.27
CA THR A 192 12.38 -1.01 12.14
C THR A 192 11.58 -2.13 11.47
N TYR A 193 10.52 -1.75 10.78
CA TYR A 193 9.56 -2.73 10.24
C TYR A 193 9.63 -2.89 8.73
N GLY A 194 10.38 -2.05 8.03
CA GLY A 194 10.44 -2.07 6.56
C GLY A 194 9.10 -1.77 5.88
N ALA A 195 8.11 -1.25 6.60
CA ALA A 195 6.78 -1.00 6.09
C ALA A 195 6.69 0.39 5.44
N LEU A 196 5.91 0.51 4.36
CA LEU A 196 5.56 1.81 3.78
C LEU A 196 4.72 2.59 4.79
N VAL A 197 5.15 3.81 5.11
CA VAL A 197 4.43 4.69 6.06
C VAL A 197 3.94 5.98 5.43
N GLN A 198 4.56 6.43 4.34
CA GLN A 198 4.20 7.65 3.64
C GLN A 198 4.59 7.56 2.16
N ALA A 199 3.81 8.23 1.30
CA ALA A 199 4.20 8.49 -0.09
C ALA A 199 3.68 9.86 -0.51
N THR A 200 4.54 10.67 -1.17
CA THR A 200 4.19 11.99 -1.66
C THR A 200 4.41 12.05 -3.16
N SER A 201 3.34 12.27 -3.89
CA SER A 201 3.37 12.47 -5.35
C SER A 201 3.83 13.87 -5.67
N LEU A 202 4.80 14.00 -6.59
CA LEU A 202 5.37 15.25 -7.05
C LEU A 202 5.09 15.42 -8.53
N ASP A 203 4.85 16.67 -8.95
CA ASP A 203 4.80 17.01 -10.37
C ASP A 203 6.21 17.09 -11.00
N ALA A 204 6.26 17.45 -12.27
CA ALA A 204 7.52 17.60 -13.01
C ALA A 204 8.44 18.69 -12.42
N ALA A 205 7.87 19.73 -11.81
CA ALA A 205 8.62 20.80 -11.13
C ALA A 205 9.08 20.38 -9.72
N GLY A 206 8.69 19.20 -9.24
CA GLY A 206 9.01 18.71 -7.89
C GLY A 206 8.10 19.27 -6.79
N VAL A 207 6.96 19.84 -7.16
CA VAL A 207 5.97 20.36 -6.21
C VAL A 207 5.09 19.21 -5.73
N ALA A 208 4.93 19.09 -4.41
CA ALA A 208 4.06 18.10 -3.80
C ALA A 208 2.58 18.36 -4.19
N ARG A 209 1.93 17.33 -4.71
CA ARG A 209 0.52 17.37 -5.11
C ARG A 209 -0.37 16.61 -4.16
N ARG A 210 0.07 15.42 -3.76
CA ARG A 210 -0.71 14.54 -2.89
C ARG A 210 0.20 13.80 -1.93
N THR A 211 -0.28 13.56 -0.72
CA THR A 211 0.43 12.76 0.29
C THR A 211 -0.48 11.65 0.80
N LEU A 212 -0.07 10.40 0.57
CA LEU A 212 -0.59 9.24 1.24
C LEU A 212 0.18 9.04 2.56
N GLN A 213 -0.54 8.82 3.64
CA GLN A 213 0.02 8.55 4.97
C GLN A 213 -0.65 7.33 5.57
N VAL A 214 0.13 6.36 6.03
CA VAL A 214 -0.40 5.28 6.87
C VAL A 214 -0.65 5.84 8.26
N GLU A 215 -1.89 5.71 8.73
CA GLU A 215 -2.34 6.21 10.03
C GLU A 215 -2.31 5.12 11.10
N GLU A 216 -2.65 3.89 10.70
CA GLU A 216 -2.81 2.78 11.61
C GLU A 216 -2.48 1.44 10.95
N PHE A 217 -1.83 0.55 11.69
CA PHE A 217 -1.72 -0.86 11.38
C PHE A 217 -2.58 -1.65 12.36
N SER A 218 -3.29 -2.65 11.87
CA SER A 218 -4.12 -3.55 12.67
C SER A 218 -3.58 -4.98 12.61
N GLN A 219 -3.77 -5.73 13.70
CA GLN A 219 -3.33 -7.14 13.76
C GLN A 219 -4.52 -8.08 13.57
N VAL A 220 -4.39 -9.01 12.63
CA VAL A 220 -5.37 -10.07 12.36
C VAL A 220 -4.62 -11.40 12.29
N ASP A 221 -4.99 -12.38 13.12
CA ASP A 221 -4.33 -13.70 13.18
C ASP A 221 -2.80 -13.60 13.22
N GLU A 222 -2.28 -12.77 14.14
CA GLU A 222 -0.84 -12.52 14.34
C GLU A 222 -0.15 -11.89 13.11
N GLN A 223 -0.91 -11.43 12.12
CA GLN A 223 -0.40 -10.75 10.94
C GLN A 223 -0.81 -9.28 10.95
N TRP A 224 0.15 -8.40 10.77
CA TRP A 224 -0.11 -6.97 10.68
C TRP A 224 -0.50 -6.58 9.26
N ILE A 225 -1.54 -5.79 9.17
CA ILE A 225 -2.08 -5.26 7.92
C ILE A 225 -2.34 -3.76 8.05
N LEU A 226 -2.64 -3.09 6.94
CA LEU A 226 -3.14 -1.73 6.95
C LEU A 226 -4.45 -1.67 7.77
N GLY A 227 -4.51 -0.79 8.77
CA GLY A 227 -5.74 -0.47 9.53
C GLY A 227 -6.40 0.78 9.00
N ALA A 228 -5.62 1.84 8.77
CA ALA A 228 -6.09 3.08 8.18
C ALA A 228 -4.98 3.80 7.41
N CYS A 229 -5.35 4.52 6.34
CA CYS A 229 -4.48 5.47 5.69
C CYS A 229 -5.28 6.71 5.26
N SER A 230 -4.59 7.84 5.11
CA SER A 230 -5.15 9.06 4.58
C SER A 230 -4.46 9.46 3.28
N VAL A 231 -5.21 10.09 2.38
CA VAL A 231 -4.67 10.76 1.20
C VAL A 231 -5.07 12.22 1.27
N ARG A 232 -4.10 13.12 1.29
CA ARG A 232 -4.31 14.56 1.35
C ARG A 232 -3.92 15.20 0.01
N ASP A 233 -4.77 16.05 -0.50
CA ASP A 233 -4.41 16.98 -1.57
C ASP A 233 -3.65 18.17 -0.97
N GLU A 234 -2.49 18.50 -1.51
CA GLU A 234 -1.63 19.52 -0.93
C GLU A 234 -2.08 20.95 -1.26
N ALA A 235 -2.88 21.13 -2.30
CA ALA A 235 -3.43 22.43 -2.69
C ALA A 235 -4.72 22.76 -1.94
N SER A 236 -5.73 21.90 -2.00
CA SER A 236 -7.03 22.11 -1.33
C SER A 236 -6.96 21.83 0.16
N ARG A 237 -6.05 20.95 0.58
CA ARG A 237 -5.92 20.40 1.95
C ARG A 237 -7.08 19.50 2.35
N ASP A 238 -7.86 19.06 1.38
CA ASP A 238 -8.89 18.04 1.59
C ASP A 238 -8.22 16.69 1.83
N VAL A 239 -8.92 15.81 2.55
CA VAL A 239 -8.37 14.51 2.97
C VAL A 239 -9.40 13.42 2.70
N ASP A 240 -8.98 12.34 2.06
CA ASP A 240 -9.67 11.06 2.11
C ASP A 240 -9.08 10.22 3.24
N LEU A 241 -9.94 9.67 4.11
CA LEU A 241 -9.56 8.70 5.13
C LEU A 241 -10.13 7.33 4.74
N LEU A 242 -9.23 6.40 4.41
CA LEU A 242 -9.56 4.99 4.26
C LEU A 242 -9.38 4.30 5.61
N ARG A 243 -10.40 3.59 6.07
CA ARG A 243 -10.36 2.74 7.27
C ARG A 243 -10.77 1.33 6.91
N VAL A 244 -9.97 0.36 7.32
CA VAL A 244 -10.30 -1.07 7.22
C VAL A 244 -11.31 -1.41 8.31
N THR A 245 -12.38 -2.10 7.92
CA THR A 245 -13.49 -2.44 8.83
C THR A 245 -13.59 -3.93 9.14
N ALA A 246 -13.02 -4.77 8.27
CA ALA A 246 -12.91 -6.21 8.50
C ALA A 246 -11.83 -6.79 7.60
N ALA A 247 -11.15 -7.85 8.05
CA ALA A 247 -10.13 -8.52 7.24
C ALA A 247 -10.09 -10.03 7.44
N ALA A 248 -9.56 -10.73 6.43
CA ALA A 248 -9.19 -12.14 6.49
C ALA A 248 -7.79 -12.29 5.87
N VAL A 249 -6.88 -12.91 6.58
CA VAL A 249 -5.49 -13.13 6.18
C VAL A 249 -5.19 -14.63 6.00
N ARG A 250 -4.00 -14.98 5.50
CA ARG A 250 -3.56 -16.37 5.30
C ARG A 250 -4.51 -17.15 4.39
N ARG A 251 -5.07 -16.46 3.38
CA ARG A 251 -6.00 -17.06 2.41
C ARG A 251 -5.26 -17.57 1.19
N ARG A 252 -5.99 -18.27 0.35
CA ARG A 252 -5.58 -18.64 -1.00
C ARG A 252 -6.78 -18.42 -1.91
N PHE A 253 -6.68 -17.39 -2.75
CA PHE A 253 -7.74 -17.08 -3.71
C PHE A 253 -7.46 -17.76 -5.04
N ASP A 254 -8.55 -18.15 -5.72
CA ASP A 254 -8.48 -18.66 -7.08
C ASP A 254 -7.85 -17.62 -8.01
N ALA A 255 -7.19 -18.10 -9.06
CA ALA A 255 -6.64 -17.24 -10.10
C ALA A 255 -7.72 -16.32 -10.72
N ALA A 256 -8.96 -16.82 -10.82
CA ALA A 256 -10.10 -16.06 -11.32
C ALA A 256 -10.39 -14.79 -10.49
N THR A 257 -10.04 -14.73 -9.20
CA THR A 257 -10.16 -13.50 -8.40
C THR A 257 -9.38 -12.35 -9.01
N PHE A 258 -8.24 -12.64 -9.64
CA PHE A 258 -7.33 -11.64 -10.22
C PHE A 258 -7.31 -11.70 -11.76
N ASP A 259 -8.31 -12.31 -12.37
CA ASP A 259 -8.48 -12.32 -13.82
C ASP A 259 -9.26 -11.08 -14.27
N PRO A 260 -8.68 -10.21 -15.13
CA PRO A 260 -9.37 -9.04 -15.66
C PRO A 260 -10.70 -9.33 -16.35
N ALA A 261 -10.87 -10.53 -16.93
CA ALA A 261 -12.13 -10.96 -17.55
C ALA A 261 -13.29 -11.09 -16.53
N THR A 262 -12.98 -11.14 -15.22
CA THR A 262 -13.98 -11.26 -14.15
C THR A 262 -14.34 -9.92 -13.49
N LEU A 263 -13.82 -8.80 -14.00
CA LEU A 263 -14.12 -7.47 -13.44
C LEU A 263 -15.59 -7.03 -13.63
N ASP A 264 -16.36 -7.74 -14.46
CA ASP A 264 -17.78 -7.48 -14.70
C ASP A 264 -18.70 -7.98 -13.58
N ARG A 265 -18.19 -8.76 -12.66
CA ARG A 265 -18.92 -9.34 -11.53
C ARG A 265 -18.14 -9.18 -10.22
N PRO A 266 -18.86 -9.09 -9.08
CA PRO A 266 -18.22 -9.01 -7.79
C PRO A 266 -17.43 -10.29 -7.46
N ALA A 267 -16.23 -10.14 -6.90
CA ALA A 267 -15.48 -11.28 -6.38
C ALA A 267 -16.09 -11.78 -5.06
N SER A 268 -15.97 -13.09 -4.83
CA SER A 268 -16.47 -13.70 -3.60
C SER A 268 -15.69 -13.22 -2.38
N LEU A 269 -16.42 -12.93 -1.31
CA LEU A 269 -15.85 -12.58 -0.02
C LEU A 269 -15.51 -13.85 0.77
N PRO A 270 -14.40 -13.89 1.53
CA PRO A 270 -14.17 -14.90 2.54
C PRO A 270 -15.30 -14.89 3.58
N ALA A 271 -15.75 -16.10 3.99
CA ALA A 271 -16.81 -16.23 4.99
C ALA A 271 -16.38 -15.81 6.41
N ASP A 272 -15.09 -15.76 6.66
CA ASP A 272 -14.47 -15.55 7.96
C ASP A 272 -13.74 -14.20 8.09
N LEU A 273 -14.27 -13.17 7.44
CA LEU A 273 -13.83 -11.80 7.66
C LEU A 273 -14.03 -11.40 9.13
N LYS A 274 -12.96 -11.02 9.81
CA LYS A 274 -12.96 -10.55 11.21
C LYS A 274 -13.13 -9.03 11.25
N PRO A 275 -14.08 -8.50 12.03
CA PRO A 275 -14.20 -7.06 12.26
C PRO A 275 -12.92 -6.46 12.88
N LEU A 276 -12.63 -5.19 12.56
CA LEU A 276 -11.51 -4.40 13.09
C LEU A 276 -12.01 -3.13 13.75
#